data_c7a7703c5332de0ae2b4af9d968a054a
#
_entry.id   c7a7703c5332de0ae2b4af9d968a054a
#
_cell.length_a   1.000
_cell.length_b   1.000
_cell.length_c   1.000
_cell.angle_alpha   90.00
_cell.angle_beta   90.00
_cell.angle_gamma   90.00
#
_symmetry.space_group_name_H-M   'P 1'
#
loop_
_entity.id
_entity.type
_entity.pdbx_description
1 polymer ?
#
loop_
_entity_poly.entity_id
_entity_poly.type
_entity_poly.pdbx_seq_one_letter_code
_entity_poly.pdbx_strand_id
1 'polypeptide(L)'
;MTFGIANNVRSEVRTCTPHLLNEALDSPHVVRTCAEIEDALEKLRRGELTQDEFETLKGQLKKRLPILTPHATFRNGRRKNGEAVPSGLSMYDQDHIPNPRERWAEIAPRTEELGIVLAHITPSTEGLRLVFVMPQGMSLAEAQAWMAQQLGDTQYDVCVKDYARSSFLVPREYVLWMDADKLFAPQTIVIQTTEGRKNLEDINEHTHADAQVDASEILRRDAPLDDKVGDVPSETIPENQEKNSVELCVLSGEKQKNDGKIRTR
;
A
#
# COMPACT_ATOMS: atom_id res chain seq x y z
N MET A 1 2.48 9.64 -9.99
CA MET A 1 2.19 9.22 -8.59
C MET A 1 3.40 8.51 -8.03
N THR A 2 3.71 8.67 -6.74
CA THR A 2 4.92 8.05 -6.16
C THR A 2 4.50 7.12 -5.04
N PHE A 3 4.72 5.84 -5.21
CA PHE A 3 4.39 4.78 -4.26
C PHE A 3 5.60 3.87 -4.03
N GLY A 4 5.52 2.97 -3.06
CA GLY A 4 6.67 2.20 -2.61
C GLY A 4 6.67 0.74 -3.05
N ILE A 5 7.89 0.15 -3.10
CA ILE A 5 8.15 -1.27 -3.30
C ILE A 5 9.21 -1.74 -2.31
N ALA A 6 9.10 -2.97 -1.81
CA ALA A 6 10.12 -3.60 -0.98
C ALA A 6 10.25 -5.09 -1.29
N ASN A 7 11.41 -5.67 -1.02
CA ASN A 7 11.71 -7.08 -1.33
C ASN A 7 10.89 -8.07 -0.46
N ASN A 8 10.41 -7.63 0.69
CA ASN A 8 9.49 -8.37 1.57
C ASN A 8 8.94 -7.42 2.66
N VAL A 9 8.07 -7.93 3.53
CA VAL A 9 7.41 -7.14 4.59
C VAL A 9 8.35 -6.51 5.63
N ARG A 10 9.60 -6.99 5.72
CA ARG A 10 10.62 -6.49 6.68
C ARG A 10 11.67 -5.60 6.04
N SER A 11 11.74 -5.60 4.71
CA SER A 11 12.72 -4.81 3.95
C SER A 11 12.33 -3.33 3.94
N GLU A 12 13.34 -2.50 3.76
CA GLU A 12 13.17 -1.07 3.51
C GLU A 12 12.35 -0.83 2.24
N VAL A 13 11.42 0.12 2.33
CA VAL A 13 10.58 0.55 1.20
C VAL A 13 11.33 1.63 0.43
N ARG A 14 11.48 1.42 -0.86
CA ARG A 14 12.03 2.39 -1.82
C ARG A 14 10.95 2.80 -2.81
N THR A 15 11.16 3.91 -3.49
CA THR A 15 10.26 4.36 -4.55
C THR A 15 10.14 3.29 -5.63
N CYS A 16 8.91 2.92 -5.98
CA CYS A 16 8.63 2.01 -7.08
C CYS A 16 8.84 2.73 -8.42
N THR A 17 9.57 2.08 -9.32
CA THR A 17 9.73 2.51 -10.71
C THR A 17 9.13 1.46 -11.65
N PRO A 18 8.80 1.81 -12.93
CA PRO A 18 8.33 0.82 -13.89
C PRO A 18 9.28 -0.38 -14.03
N HIS A 19 10.60 -0.13 -14.00
CA HIS A 19 11.61 -1.18 -14.08
C HIS A 19 11.54 -2.13 -12.88
N LEU A 20 11.54 -1.60 -11.65
CA LEU A 20 11.47 -2.40 -10.42
C LEU A 20 10.16 -3.21 -10.31
N LEU A 21 9.04 -2.62 -10.75
CA LEU A 21 7.78 -3.34 -10.77
C LEU A 21 7.82 -4.51 -11.76
N ASN A 22 8.29 -4.28 -12.99
CA ASN A 22 8.39 -5.32 -14.00
C ASN A 22 9.35 -6.44 -13.56
N GLU A 23 10.54 -6.10 -13.04
CA GLU A 23 11.49 -7.07 -12.49
C GLU A 23 10.85 -7.95 -11.40
N ALA A 24 10.06 -7.36 -10.51
CA ALA A 24 9.40 -8.10 -9.46
C ALA A 24 8.28 -9.00 -9.96
N LEU A 25 7.46 -8.54 -10.92
CA LEU A 25 6.39 -9.34 -11.54
C LEU A 25 6.94 -10.53 -12.35
N ASP A 26 8.13 -10.40 -12.93
CA ASP A 26 8.78 -11.44 -13.72
C ASP A 26 9.76 -12.30 -12.89
N SER A 27 9.84 -12.06 -11.58
CA SER A 27 10.77 -12.74 -10.68
C SER A 27 10.44 -14.24 -10.55
N PRO A 28 11.39 -15.16 -10.84
CA PRO A 28 11.20 -16.59 -10.61
C PRO A 28 10.91 -16.94 -9.15
N HIS A 29 11.34 -16.11 -8.21
CA HIS A 29 11.02 -16.27 -6.80
C HIS A 29 9.53 -16.03 -6.52
N VAL A 30 8.97 -14.96 -7.09
CA VAL A 30 7.54 -14.65 -6.96
C VAL A 30 6.68 -15.76 -7.57
N VAL A 31 7.03 -16.20 -8.79
CA VAL A 31 6.35 -17.30 -9.48
C VAL A 31 6.33 -18.57 -8.61
N ARG A 32 7.49 -19.02 -8.14
CA ARG A 32 7.57 -20.22 -7.30
C ARG A 32 6.80 -20.07 -5.99
N THR A 33 6.93 -18.93 -5.31
CA THR A 33 6.24 -18.74 -4.01
C THR A 33 4.73 -18.72 -4.17
N CYS A 34 4.20 -18.12 -5.23
CA CYS A 34 2.75 -18.17 -5.50
C CYS A 34 2.29 -19.58 -5.90
N ALA A 35 3.08 -20.32 -6.68
CA ALA A 35 2.79 -21.71 -6.99
C ALA A 35 2.79 -22.62 -5.73
N GLU A 36 3.69 -22.38 -4.76
CA GLU A 36 3.69 -23.06 -3.46
C GLU A 36 2.42 -22.75 -2.65
N ILE A 37 1.89 -21.53 -2.72
CA ILE A 37 0.63 -21.17 -2.05
C ILE A 37 -0.56 -21.84 -2.74
N GLU A 38 -0.57 -21.92 -4.06
CA GLU A 38 -1.61 -22.58 -4.85
C GLU A 38 -1.63 -24.09 -4.59
N ASP A 39 -0.46 -24.74 -4.58
CA ASP A 39 -0.34 -26.17 -4.21
C ASP A 39 -0.86 -26.44 -2.79
N ALA A 40 -0.55 -25.56 -1.84
CA ALA A 40 -1.07 -25.67 -0.48
C ALA A 40 -2.61 -25.55 -0.42
N LEU A 41 -3.19 -24.65 -1.22
CA LEU A 41 -4.65 -24.52 -1.35
C LEU A 41 -5.29 -25.78 -1.95
N GLU A 42 -4.67 -26.37 -2.98
CA GLU A 42 -5.12 -27.63 -3.56
C GLU A 42 -5.04 -28.80 -2.56
N LYS A 43 -3.99 -28.84 -1.72
CA LYS A 43 -3.87 -29.81 -0.64
C LYS A 43 -4.97 -29.64 0.41
N LEU A 44 -5.31 -28.41 0.76
CA LEU A 44 -6.45 -28.10 1.63
C LEU A 44 -7.77 -28.62 1.01
N ARG A 45 -8.02 -28.34 -0.26
CA ARG A 45 -9.23 -28.78 -0.97
C ARG A 45 -9.36 -30.31 -1.04
N ARG A 46 -8.22 -31.01 -1.12
CA ARG A 46 -8.18 -32.49 -1.06
C ARG A 46 -8.22 -33.08 0.35
N GLY A 47 -8.21 -32.22 1.39
CA GLY A 47 -8.20 -32.65 2.79
C GLY A 47 -6.84 -33.18 3.27
N GLU A 48 -5.75 -32.90 2.55
CA GLU A 48 -4.37 -33.27 2.91
C GLU A 48 -3.76 -32.27 3.92
N LEU A 49 -4.31 -31.07 4.01
CA LEU A 49 -4.02 -30.07 5.03
C LEU A 49 -5.30 -29.67 5.75
N THR A 50 -5.16 -29.34 7.03
CA THR A 50 -6.20 -28.64 7.78
C THR A 50 -6.21 -27.15 7.44
N GLN A 51 -7.31 -26.47 7.75
CA GLN A 51 -7.41 -25.00 7.55
C GLN A 51 -6.30 -24.24 8.30
N ASP A 52 -5.99 -24.64 9.54
CA ASP A 52 -4.97 -23.98 10.37
C ASP A 52 -3.55 -24.18 9.82
N GLU A 53 -3.25 -25.37 9.31
CA GLU A 53 -1.97 -25.66 8.64
C GLU A 53 -1.82 -24.85 7.36
N PHE A 54 -2.89 -24.77 6.55
CA PHE A 54 -2.90 -23.95 5.34
C PHE A 54 -2.69 -22.47 5.66
N GLU A 55 -3.43 -21.89 6.62
CA GLU A 55 -3.28 -20.47 6.98
C GLU A 55 -1.87 -20.17 7.50
N THR A 56 -1.29 -21.08 8.28
CA THR A 56 0.08 -20.97 8.79
C THR A 56 1.08 -20.97 7.63
N LEU A 57 1.00 -21.94 6.74
CA LEU A 57 1.89 -22.06 5.58
C LEU A 57 1.74 -20.87 4.62
N LYS A 58 0.51 -20.54 4.26
CA LYS A 58 0.19 -19.36 3.43
C LYS A 58 0.78 -18.08 4.03
N GLY A 59 0.63 -17.88 5.34
CA GLY A 59 1.17 -16.73 6.04
C GLY A 59 2.71 -16.68 6.00
N GLN A 60 3.39 -17.82 6.10
CA GLN A 60 4.85 -17.91 5.99
C GLN A 60 5.33 -17.62 4.57
N LEU A 61 4.66 -18.16 3.55
CA LEU A 61 4.99 -17.98 2.14
C LEU A 61 4.76 -16.52 1.71
N LYS A 62 3.61 -15.94 2.05
CA LYS A 62 3.34 -14.51 1.76
C LYS A 62 4.43 -13.57 2.30
N LYS A 63 5.00 -13.84 3.47
CA LYS A 63 6.08 -13.01 4.04
C LYS A 63 7.38 -13.01 3.23
N ARG A 64 7.57 -13.96 2.31
CA ARG A 64 8.72 -14.03 1.41
C ARG A 64 8.52 -13.18 0.14
N LEU A 65 7.27 -12.86 -0.21
CA LEU A 65 6.95 -12.10 -1.41
C LEU A 65 7.37 -10.63 -1.27
N PRO A 66 7.81 -10.00 -2.37
CA PRO A 66 7.91 -8.56 -2.44
C PRO A 66 6.55 -7.90 -2.21
N ILE A 67 6.58 -6.64 -1.78
CA ILE A 67 5.38 -5.87 -1.50
C ILE A 67 5.37 -4.54 -2.23
N LEU A 68 4.19 -4.08 -2.61
CA LEU A 68 3.90 -2.69 -2.94
C LEU A 68 3.29 -1.99 -1.73
N THR A 69 3.52 -0.69 -1.63
CA THR A 69 2.80 0.21 -0.72
C THR A 69 2.09 1.28 -1.55
N PRO A 70 0.92 0.93 -2.16
CA PRO A 70 0.24 1.82 -3.10
C PRO A 70 -0.15 3.16 -2.47
N HIS A 71 -0.51 3.18 -1.19
CA HIS A 71 -0.98 4.37 -0.49
C HIS A 71 0.11 5.43 -0.28
N ALA A 72 1.40 5.04 -0.20
CA ALA A 72 2.47 5.96 0.17
C ALA A 72 3.88 5.46 -0.18
N THR A 73 4.83 6.39 -0.21
CA THR A 73 6.25 6.16 0.09
C THR A 73 6.54 6.53 1.54
N PHE A 74 7.79 6.31 2.02
CA PHE A 74 8.17 6.56 3.42
C PHE A 74 9.50 7.30 3.47
N ARG A 75 9.58 8.42 4.21
CA ARG A 75 10.74 9.33 4.25
C ARG A 75 12.05 8.62 4.56
N ASN A 76 12.03 7.67 5.49
CA ASN A 76 13.22 6.92 5.91
C ASN A 76 13.17 5.45 5.45
N GLY A 77 12.40 5.13 4.40
CA GLY A 77 12.19 3.76 3.94
C GLY A 77 11.45 2.85 4.95
N ARG A 78 11.15 3.35 6.14
CA ARG A 78 10.46 2.58 7.18
C ARG A 78 8.96 2.71 7.04
N ARG A 79 8.29 1.60 6.85
CA ARG A 79 6.84 1.50 6.69
C ARG A 79 6.09 1.77 8.00
N LYS A 80 5.92 3.08 8.30
CA LYS A 80 5.19 3.61 9.46
C LYS A 80 4.29 4.76 9.02
N ASN A 81 3.08 4.86 9.57
CA ASN A 81 2.12 5.92 9.22
C ASN A 81 2.70 7.34 9.38
N GLY A 82 3.46 7.60 10.44
CA GLY A 82 4.09 8.91 10.68
C GLY A 82 5.18 9.31 9.68
N GLU A 83 5.72 8.34 8.92
CA GLU A 83 6.74 8.55 7.89
C GLU A 83 6.16 8.57 6.46
N ALA A 84 4.85 8.33 6.34
CA ALA A 84 4.20 8.19 5.06
C ALA A 84 4.14 9.52 4.29
N VAL A 85 4.44 9.44 3.00
CA VAL A 85 4.19 10.47 2.00
C VAL A 85 3.12 9.92 1.07
N PRO A 86 1.87 10.43 1.15
CA PRO A 86 0.76 9.91 0.38
C PRO A 86 1.01 9.91 -1.13
N SER A 87 0.58 8.88 -1.81
CA SER A 87 0.72 8.71 -3.26
C SER A 87 -0.47 9.26 -4.07
N GLY A 88 -1.62 9.43 -3.42
CA GLY A 88 -2.90 9.66 -4.10
C GLY A 88 -3.58 8.38 -4.63
N LEU A 89 -2.94 7.22 -4.40
CA LEU A 89 -3.54 5.92 -4.71
C LEU A 89 -4.16 5.30 -3.46
N SER A 90 -5.19 4.50 -3.67
CA SER A 90 -5.73 3.56 -2.70
C SER A 90 -5.76 2.15 -3.28
N MET A 91 -5.88 1.15 -2.43
CA MET A 91 -6.08 -0.23 -2.87
C MET A 91 -7.32 -0.80 -2.20
N TYR A 92 -8.05 -1.63 -2.92
CA TYR A 92 -9.26 -2.28 -2.49
C TYR A 92 -9.13 -3.79 -2.63
N ASP A 93 -9.51 -4.53 -1.59
CA ASP A 93 -9.43 -5.99 -1.54
C ASP A 93 -10.81 -6.60 -1.55
N GLN A 94 -11.06 -7.53 -2.47
CA GLN A 94 -12.16 -8.46 -2.42
C GLN A 94 -11.59 -9.85 -2.11
N ASP A 95 -11.79 -10.32 -0.89
CA ASP A 95 -11.36 -11.63 -0.44
C ASP A 95 -12.46 -12.69 -0.68
N HIS A 96 -12.08 -13.96 -0.69
CA HIS A 96 -13.00 -15.10 -0.85
C HIS A 96 -13.80 -15.07 -2.17
N ILE A 97 -13.17 -14.63 -3.24
CA ILE A 97 -13.74 -14.63 -4.60
C ILE A 97 -13.41 -15.97 -5.27
N PRO A 98 -14.40 -16.82 -5.58
CA PRO A 98 -14.13 -18.14 -6.19
C PRO A 98 -13.46 -18.05 -7.56
N ASN A 99 -13.80 -17.02 -8.35
CA ASN A 99 -13.22 -16.76 -9.65
C ASN A 99 -12.87 -15.27 -9.85
N PRO A 100 -11.67 -14.85 -9.41
CA PRO A 100 -11.26 -13.45 -9.53
C PRO A 100 -11.22 -12.93 -10.97
N ARG A 101 -10.99 -13.80 -11.96
CA ARG A 101 -10.96 -13.40 -13.39
C ARG A 101 -12.37 -13.05 -13.91
N GLU A 102 -13.38 -13.82 -13.54
CA GLU A 102 -14.78 -13.50 -13.87
C GLU A 102 -15.21 -12.22 -13.16
N ARG A 103 -14.89 -12.09 -11.87
CA ARG A 103 -15.18 -10.85 -11.13
C ARG A 103 -14.53 -9.63 -11.76
N TRP A 104 -13.28 -9.76 -12.21
CA TRP A 104 -12.61 -8.70 -12.95
C TRP A 104 -13.33 -8.37 -14.26
N ALA A 105 -13.78 -9.37 -15.02
CA ALA A 105 -14.49 -9.13 -16.28
C ALA A 105 -15.77 -8.30 -16.11
N GLU A 106 -16.44 -8.40 -14.94
CA GLU A 106 -17.58 -7.56 -14.58
C GLU A 106 -17.17 -6.11 -14.28
N ILE A 107 -15.99 -5.90 -13.67
CA ILE A 107 -15.48 -4.60 -13.24
C ILE A 107 -14.78 -3.87 -14.38
N ALA A 108 -14.09 -4.59 -15.26
CA ALA A 108 -13.22 -4.05 -16.31
C ALA A 108 -13.86 -2.98 -17.19
N PRO A 109 -15.15 -3.05 -17.58
CA PRO A 109 -15.80 -1.99 -18.36
C PRO A 109 -15.86 -0.64 -17.65
N ARG A 110 -15.71 -0.62 -16.31
CA ARG A 110 -15.76 0.58 -15.47
C ARG A 110 -14.38 1.05 -15.01
N THR A 111 -13.30 0.49 -15.56
CA THR A 111 -11.91 0.78 -15.14
C THR A 111 -11.60 2.27 -15.13
N GLU A 112 -12.01 2.98 -16.18
CA GLU A 112 -11.79 4.43 -16.32
C GLU A 112 -12.62 5.24 -15.32
N GLU A 113 -13.91 4.92 -15.18
CA GLU A 113 -14.84 5.54 -14.23
C GLU A 113 -14.39 5.38 -12.79
N LEU A 114 -13.88 4.20 -12.42
CA LEU A 114 -13.42 3.87 -11.08
C LEU A 114 -11.97 4.30 -10.82
N GLY A 115 -11.27 4.83 -11.83
CA GLY A 115 -9.88 5.24 -11.73
C GLY A 115 -8.91 4.09 -11.44
N ILE A 116 -9.25 2.84 -11.82
CA ILE A 116 -8.42 1.65 -11.56
C ILE A 116 -7.19 1.71 -12.45
N VAL A 117 -6.00 1.61 -11.83
CA VAL A 117 -4.70 1.66 -12.51
C VAL A 117 -3.94 0.33 -12.44
N LEU A 118 -4.29 -0.55 -11.50
CA LEU A 118 -3.76 -1.91 -11.41
C LEU A 118 -4.84 -2.83 -10.84
N ALA A 119 -5.02 -4.00 -11.44
CA ALA A 119 -5.86 -5.06 -10.93
C ALA A 119 -5.11 -6.39 -11.01
N HIS A 120 -5.13 -7.17 -9.93
CA HIS A 120 -4.48 -8.47 -9.92
C HIS A 120 -5.17 -9.46 -8.98
N ILE A 121 -5.01 -10.74 -9.28
CA ILE A 121 -5.38 -11.84 -8.39
C ILE A 121 -4.46 -11.82 -7.16
N THR A 122 -4.97 -12.12 -5.98
CA THR A 122 -4.15 -12.23 -4.76
C THR A 122 -3.28 -13.49 -4.78
N PRO A 123 -2.19 -13.57 -3.97
CA PRO A 123 -1.31 -14.75 -3.97
C PRO A 123 -2.01 -16.06 -3.59
N SER A 124 -3.15 -16.02 -2.94
CA SER A 124 -3.96 -17.20 -2.60
C SER A 124 -4.97 -17.58 -3.68
N THR A 125 -4.97 -16.94 -4.84
CA THR A 125 -5.86 -17.16 -5.98
C THR A 125 -7.36 -16.94 -5.73
N GLU A 126 -7.75 -16.72 -4.48
CA GLU A 126 -9.15 -16.54 -4.04
C GLU A 126 -9.47 -15.08 -3.67
N GLY A 127 -8.83 -14.13 -4.30
CA GLY A 127 -9.08 -12.71 -4.08
C GLY A 127 -8.70 -11.86 -5.27
N LEU A 128 -9.34 -10.69 -5.35
CA LEU A 128 -9.09 -9.67 -6.35
C LEU A 128 -8.63 -8.40 -5.64
N ARG A 129 -7.50 -7.85 -6.06
CA ARG A 129 -7.00 -6.57 -5.57
C ARG A 129 -7.01 -5.52 -6.66
N LEU A 130 -7.56 -4.36 -6.32
CA LEU A 130 -7.63 -3.20 -7.19
C LEU A 130 -6.78 -2.08 -6.59
N VAL A 131 -5.93 -1.44 -7.39
CA VAL A 131 -5.29 -0.17 -7.05
C VAL A 131 -5.91 0.91 -7.91
N PHE A 132 -6.33 2.00 -7.30
CA PHE A 132 -7.07 3.05 -7.99
C PHE A 132 -6.64 4.44 -7.52
N VAL A 133 -6.85 5.44 -8.37
CA VAL A 133 -6.65 6.85 -8.04
C VAL A 133 -7.77 7.27 -7.10
N MET A 134 -7.42 7.77 -5.92
CA MET A 134 -8.42 8.25 -4.97
C MET A 134 -9.20 9.44 -5.54
N PRO A 135 -10.53 9.47 -5.42
CA PRO A 135 -11.31 10.64 -5.73
C PRO A 135 -10.81 11.85 -4.92
N GLN A 136 -10.81 13.02 -5.55
CA GLN A 136 -10.29 14.25 -4.95
C GLN A 136 -11.01 14.59 -3.63
N GLY A 137 -10.23 14.89 -2.59
CA GLY A 137 -10.73 15.30 -1.29
C GLY A 137 -11.11 14.15 -0.35
N MET A 138 -11.04 12.89 -0.79
CA MET A 138 -11.32 11.74 0.06
C MET A 138 -10.09 11.32 0.88
N SER A 139 -10.33 10.93 2.11
CA SER A 139 -9.39 10.15 2.92
C SER A 139 -9.33 8.70 2.44
N LEU A 140 -8.34 7.92 2.91
CA LEU A 140 -8.25 6.49 2.59
C LEU A 140 -9.53 5.72 3.00
N ALA A 141 -10.09 6.03 4.16
CA ALA A 141 -11.31 5.36 4.64
C ALA A 141 -12.54 5.69 3.78
N GLU A 142 -12.69 6.95 3.36
CA GLU A 142 -13.77 7.37 2.47
C GLU A 142 -13.61 6.76 1.08
N ALA A 143 -12.37 6.69 0.54
CA ALA A 143 -12.08 6.04 -0.73
C ALA A 143 -12.40 4.54 -0.72
N GLN A 144 -12.14 3.84 0.41
CA GLN A 144 -12.54 2.44 0.60
C GLN A 144 -14.06 2.28 0.59
N ALA A 145 -14.78 3.08 1.37
CA ALA A 145 -16.23 3.04 1.44
C ALA A 145 -16.86 3.37 0.08
N TRP A 146 -16.31 4.37 -0.62
CA TRP A 146 -16.73 4.73 -1.97
C TRP A 146 -16.56 3.57 -2.95
N MET A 147 -15.37 2.93 -2.99
CA MET A 147 -15.14 1.79 -3.89
C MET A 147 -16.07 0.62 -3.56
N ALA A 148 -16.28 0.30 -2.27
CA ALA A 148 -17.22 -0.72 -1.84
C ALA A 148 -18.63 -0.44 -2.37
N GLN A 149 -19.10 0.79 -2.24
CA GLN A 149 -20.41 1.21 -2.77
C GLN A 149 -20.48 1.06 -4.29
N GLN A 150 -19.43 1.47 -5.02
CA GLN A 150 -19.37 1.35 -6.48
C GLN A 150 -19.43 -0.10 -6.96
N LEU A 151 -18.85 -1.02 -6.20
CA LEU A 151 -18.82 -2.45 -6.51
C LEU A 151 -19.98 -3.25 -5.92
N GLY A 152 -20.87 -2.61 -5.15
CA GLY A 152 -21.97 -3.26 -4.45
C GLY A 152 -21.51 -4.22 -3.35
N ASP A 153 -20.30 -3.99 -2.79
CA ASP A 153 -19.71 -4.82 -1.76
C ASP A 153 -20.13 -4.34 -0.38
N THR A 154 -20.83 -5.19 0.36
CA THR A 154 -21.35 -4.87 1.70
C THR A 154 -20.44 -5.38 2.83
N GLN A 155 -19.41 -6.18 2.51
CA GLN A 155 -18.52 -6.84 3.49
C GLN A 155 -17.04 -6.56 3.21
N TYR A 156 -16.70 -5.33 2.88
CA TYR A 156 -15.32 -4.96 2.59
C TYR A 156 -14.45 -4.83 3.86
N ASP A 157 -13.13 -5.04 3.70
CA ASP A 157 -12.16 -4.89 4.79
C ASP A 157 -11.98 -3.42 5.18
N VAL A 158 -12.62 -3.01 6.28
CA VAL A 158 -12.52 -1.66 6.85
C VAL A 158 -11.12 -1.33 7.42
N CYS A 159 -10.23 -2.32 7.54
CA CYS A 159 -8.86 -2.13 8.04
C CYS A 159 -7.91 -1.50 7.01
N VAL A 160 -8.30 -1.39 5.73
CA VAL A 160 -7.45 -0.81 4.67
C VAL A 160 -7.48 0.73 4.69
N LYS A 161 -7.23 1.32 5.85
CA LYS A 161 -7.18 2.80 6.05
C LYS A 161 -5.81 3.33 6.45
N ASP A 162 -4.81 2.45 6.55
CA ASP A 162 -3.46 2.81 6.94
C ASP A 162 -2.57 3.08 5.71
N TYR A 163 -1.80 4.17 5.74
CA TYR A 163 -0.78 4.44 4.72
C TYR A 163 0.30 3.37 4.69
N ALA A 164 0.58 2.72 5.82
CA ALA A 164 1.55 1.63 5.92
C ALA A 164 1.05 0.28 5.41
N ARG A 165 -0.22 0.16 4.97
CA ARG A 165 -0.76 -1.07 4.38
C ARG A 165 0.00 -1.42 3.10
N SER A 166 0.25 -2.71 2.90
CA SER A 166 0.97 -3.22 1.74
C SER A 166 0.20 -4.29 0.99
N SER A 167 0.45 -4.37 -0.32
CA SER A 167 -0.01 -5.42 -1.21
C SER A 167 1.15 -6.37 -1.50
N PHE A 168 0.95 -7.67 -1.36
CA PHE A 168 1.93 -8.63 -1.86
C PHE A 168 1.95 -8.62 -3.37
N LEU A 169 3.15 -8.63 -3.97
CA LEU A 169 3.32 -8.78 -5.40
C LEU A 169 3.03 -10.22 -5.83
N VAL A 170 2.61 -10.34 -7.05
CA VAL A 170 2.18 -11.60 -7.68
C VAL A 170 2.93 -11.78 -9.00
N PRO A 171 2.93 -12.99 -9.59
CA PRO A 171 3.47 -13.19 -10.92
C PRO A 171 2.70 -12.36 -11.97
N ARG A 172 3.35 -12.01 -13.06
CA ARG A 172 2.74 -11.26 -14.17
C ARG A 172 1.44 -11.87 -14.68
N GLU A 173 1.33 -13.17 -14.70
CA GLU A 173 0.14 -13.91 -15.13
C GLU A 173 -1.10 -13.70 -14.24
N TYR A 174 -0.89 -13.21 -13.00
CA TYR A 174 -1.98 -12.83 -12.09
C TYR A 174 -2.40 -11.37 -12.26
N VAL A 175 -1.63 -10.57 -13.01
CA VAL A 175 -2.02 -9.19 -13.34
C VAL A 175 -3.10 -9.23 -14.40
N LEU A 176 -4.25 -8.66 -14.09
CA LEU A 176 -5.43 -8.62 -14.95
C LEU A 176 -5.53 -7.32 -15.75
N TRP A 177 -5.01 -6.24 -15.16
CA TRP A 177 -4.96 -4.91 -15.76
C TRP A 177 -3.81 -4.09 -15.16
N MET A 178 -3.15 -3.30 -16.00
CA MET A 178 -2.19 -2.30 -15.56
C MET A 178 -2.13 -1.15 -16.58
N ASP A 179 -2.51 0.04 -16.11
CA ASP A 179 -2.29 1.31 -16.82
C ASP A 179 -1.00 1.94 -16.27
N ALA A 180 0.12 1.61 -16.90
CA ALA A 180 1.43 2.05 -16.44
C ALA A 180 1.58 3.58 -16.52
N ASP A 181 0.98 4.21 -17.49
CA ASP A 181 1.07 5.66 -17.69
C ASP A 181 0.38 6.39 -16.53
N LYS A 182 -0.82 5.99 -16.14
CA LYS A 182 -1.52 6.55 -15.00
C LYS A 182 -0.89 6.15 -13.66
N LEU A 183 -0.46 4.88 -13.52
CA LEU A 183 0.14 4.36 -12.29
C LEU A 183 1.43 5.13 -11.93
N PHE A 184 2.23 5.51 -12.92
CA PHE A 184 3.50 6.22 -12.74
C PHE A 184 3.42 7.71 -13.13
N ALA A 185 2.25 8.24 -13.47
CA ALA A 185 2.08 9.65 -13.79
C ALA A 185 2.58 10.54 -12.64
N PRO A 186 3.28 11.66 -12.93
CA PRO A 186 3.58 12.64 -11.91
C PRO A 186 2.27 13.17 -11.31
N GLN A 187 2.22 13.33 -9.99
CA GLN A 187 1.07 14.03 -9.38
C GLN A 187 1.16 15.50 -9.76
N THR A 188 0.12 16.00 -10.40
CA THR A 188 -0.12 17.43 -10.44
C THR A 188 -0.61 17.83 -9.05
N ILE A 189 0.28 18.37 -8.22
CA ILE A 189 -0.10 18.92 -6.91
C ILE A 189 -0.90 20.18 -7.21
N VAL A 190 -2.23 20.09 -7.20
CA VAL A 190 -3.08 21.27 -7.18
C VAL A 190 -3.01 21.82 -5.76
N ILE A 191 -2.13 22.76 -5.52
CA ILE A 191 -2.09 23.54 -4.28
C ILE A 191 -3.35 24.39 -4.30
N GLN A 192 -4.40 23.98 -3.59
CA GLN A 192 -5.51 24.85 -3.28
C GLN A 192 -5.03 25.86 -2.23
N THR A 193 -4.57 27.03 -2.68
CA THR A 193 -4.50 28.17 -1.80
C THR A 193 -5.92 28.62 -1.49
N THR A 194 -6.21 28.92 -0.23
CA THR A 194 -7.51 29.40 0.27
C THR A 194 -7.93 30.76 -0.32
N GLU A 195 -7.10 31.36 -1.15
CA GLU A 195 -7.34 32.58 -1.90
C GLU A 195 -7.40 32.24 -3.40
N GLY A 196 -8.60 32.10 -3.93
CA GLY A 196 -9.00 32.10 -5.34
C GLY A 196 -8.04 31.41 -6.32
N ARG A 197 -8.56 30.46 -7.07
CA ARG A 197 -7.87 29.77 -8.18
C ARG A 197 -7.07 30.75 -9.06
N LYS A 198 -5.76 30.79 -8.90
CA LYS A 198 -4.85 31.30 -9.95
C LYS A 198 -4.29 30.09 -10.68
N ASN A 199 -4.48 30.03 -11.98
CA ASN A 199 -3.90 28.97 -12.82
C ASN A 199 -2.37 29.08 -12.78
N LEU A 200 -1.68 27.93 -12.74
CA LEU A 200 -0.21 27.84 -12.75
C LEU A 200 0.45 28.48 -13.99
N GLU A 201 -0.31 28.76 -15.04
CA GLU A 201 0.16 29.47 -16.25
C GLU A 201 0.56 30.91 -15.94
N ASP A 202 -0.07 31.57 -14.95
CA ASP A 202 0.24 32.94 -14.56
C ASP A 202 1.53 33.09 -13.72
N ILE A 203 2.11 31.99 -13.25
CA ILE A 203 3.32 32.00 -12.40
C ILE A 203 4.59 31.93 -13.25
N ASN A 204 4.52 31.38 -14.47
CA ASN A 204 5.69 31.25 -15.35
C ASN A 204 6.06 32.53 -16.12
N GLU A 205 5.18 33.51 -16.23
CA GLU A 205 5.51 34.75 -16.93
C GLU A 205 6.21 35.81 -16.06
N HIS A 206 6.21 35.64 -14.71
CA HIS A 206 6.79 36.64 -13.80
C HIS A 206 8.14 36.25 -13.17
N THR A 207 8.69 35.06 -13.47
CA THR A 207 9.97 34.60 -12.90
C THR A 207 11.19 34.75 -13.79
N HIS A 208 11.06 35.40 -14.95
CA HIS A 208 12.20 35.69 -15.87
C HIS A 208 12.77 37.11 -15.78
N ALA A 209 12.30 37.95 -14.86
CA ALA A 209 12.91 39.21 -14.56
C ALA A 209 13.33 39.23 -13.08
N ASP A 210 14.63 39.31 -12.81
CA ASP A 210 15.29 39.47 -11.51
C ASP A 210 15.61 38.19 -10.72
N ALA A 211 16.58 37.41 -11.19
CA ALA A 211 17.44 36.61 -10.32
C ALA A 211 18.83 36.40 -10.94
N GLN A 212 19.57 37.50 -11.11
CA GLN A 212 21.02 37.47 -11.07
C GLN A 212 21.41 37.48 -9.58
N VAL A 213 21.43 36.34 -8.92
CA VAL A 213 22.06 36.17 -7.62
C VAL A 213 23.52 35.84 -7.88
N ASP A 214 24.40 36.76 -7.48
CA ASP A 214 25.85 36.66 -7.58
C ASP A 214 26.36 35.41 -6.82
N ALA A 215 26.94 34.47 -7.54
CA ALA A 215 27.49 33.22 -7.02
C ALA A 215 28.69 33.43 -6.05
N SER A 216 29.09 34.66 -5.78
CA SER A 216 30.21 35.00 -4.88
C SER A 216 29.82 35.10 -3.40
N GLU A 217 28.53 35.06 -3.05
CA GLU A 217 28.07 35.25 -1.66
C GLU A 217 27.85 33.91 -0.90
N ILE A 218 27.85 32.80 -1.59
CA ILE A 218 27.65 31.44 -0.99
C ILE A 218 28.93 30.86 -0.38
N LEU A 219 30.12 31.41 -0.71
CA LEU A 219 31.42 30.86 -0.27
C LEU A 219 32.01 31.44 1.02
N ARG A 220 31.25 32.26 1.77
CA ARG A 220 31.77 32.95 2.99
C ARG A 220 31.17 32.46 4.33
N ARG A 221 30.50 31.29 4.39
CA ARG A 221 29.88 30.80 5.63
C ARG A 221 30.48 29.52 6.22
N ASP A 222 31.65 29.14 5.82
CA ASP A 222 32.38 28.04 6.48
C ASP A 222 33.62 28.59 7.21
N ALA A 223 33.42 29.05 8.44
CA ALA A 223 34.49 29.25 9.41
C ALA A 223 34.30 28.24 10.57
N PRO A 224 35.37 27.56 11.01
CA PRO A 224 35.24 26.51 12.03
C PRO A 224 34.97 27.12 13.40
N LEU A 225 34.04 26.51 14.14
CA LEU A 225 33.78 26.80 15.56
C LEU A 225 34.75 26.00 16.44
N ASP A 226 35.49 26.73 17.27
CA ASP A 226 36.43 26.24 18.28
C ASP A 226 35.76 25.31 19.32
N ASP A 227 36.45 24.23 19.62
CA ASP A 227 36.24 23.33 20.75
C ASP A 227 36.38 24.07 22.08
N LYS A 228 35.30 24.13 22.86
CA LYS A 228 35.40 24.30 24.32
C LYS A 228 34.56 23.22 25.02
N VAL A 229 35.33 22.30 25.61
CA VAL A 229 34.90 21.31 26.60
C VAL A 229 34.35 22.04 27.81
N GLY A 230 33.14 21.70 28.21
CA GLY A 230 32.50 22.12 29.48
C GLY A 230 31.75 20.94 30.08
N ASP A 231 32.26 20.41 31.18
CA ASP A 231 31.67 19.41 32.06
C ASP A 231 30.28 19.85 32.55
N VAL A 232 29.28 18.98 32.47
CA VAL A 232 28.01 19.10 33.20
C VAL A 232 27.59 17.71 33.71
N PRO A 233 27.09 17.66 34.98
CA PRO A 233 26.97 16.41 35.73
C PRO A 233 25.72 15.60 35.40
N SER A 234 25.85 14.30 35.63
CA SER A 234 24.81 13.29 35.53
C SER A 234 23.60 13.56 36.42
N GLU A 235 22.42 13.77 35.84
CA GLU A 235 21.15 13.61 36.55
C GLU A 235 20.39 12.41 35.96
N THR A 236 20.05 11.52 36.88
CA THR A 236 19.23 10.31 36.71
C THR A 236 17.80 10.69 36.35
N ILE A 237 17.30 10.14 35.22
CA ILE A 237 15.89 10.21 34.81
C ILE A 237 15.25 8.83 34.97
N PRO A 238 14.06 8.71 35.58
CA PRO A 238 13.42 7.42 35.84
C PRO A 238 12.80 6.79 34.58
N GLU A 239 12.95 5.46 34.48
CA GLU A 239 12.26 4.61 33.53
C GLU A 239 10.74 4.76 33.64
N ASN A 240 10.11 5.24 32.58
CA ASN A 240 8.69 5.04 32.36
C ASN A 240 8.52 4.14 31.15
N GLN A 241 8.14 2.90 31.42
CA GLN A 241 7.75 1.91 30.44
C GLN A 241 6.38 2.28 29.87
N GLU A 242 6.33 2.84 28.69
CA GLU A 242 5.13 2.78 27.85
C GLU A 242 5.23 1.61 26.88
N LYS A 243 4.48 0.57 27.23
CA LYS A 243 4.20 -0.57 26.34
C LYS A 243 3.26 -0.11 25.24
N ASN A 244 3.79 0.29 24.10
CA ASN A 244 3.01 0.37 22.87
C ASN A 244 2.96 -1.01 22.22
N SER A 245 1.95 -1.79 22.60
CA SER A 245 1.51 -2.99 21.90
C SER A 245 0.91 -2.58 20.56
N VAL A 246 1.66 -2.83 19.48
CA VAL A 246 1.12 -2.86 18.12
C VAL A 246 0.32 -4.15 18.02
N GLU A 247 -1.00 -4.07 18.20
CA GLU A 247 -1.91 -5.17 17.89
C GLU A 247 -1.82 -5.47 16.40
N LEU A 248 -1.27 -6.64 16.13
CA LEU A 248 -1.35 -7.29 14.83
C LEU A 248 -2.83 -7.71 14.68
N CYS A 249 -3.59 -7.08 13.75
CA CYS A 249 -4.91 -7.60 13.38
C CYS A 249 -4.74 -8.99 12.77
N VAL A 250 -4.83 -10.00 13.63
CA VAL A 250 -4.99 -11.39 13.24
C VAL A 250 -6.47 -11.59 12.97
N LEU A 251 -6.82 -12.00 11.76
CA LEU A 251 -8.17 -12.39 11.37
C LEU A 251 -8.65 -13.55 12.26
N SER A 252 -9.35 -13.25 13.34
CA SER A 252 -10.10 -14.24 14.11
C SER A 252 -11.54 -14.22 13.62
N GLY A 253 -11.87 -15.16 12.75
CA GLY A 253 -13.25 -15.50 12.43
C GLY A 253 -13.93 -16.12 13.66
N GLU A 254 -14.71 -15.34 14.39
CA GLU A 254 -15.57 -15.88 15.43
C GLU A 254 -16.73 -16.66 14.81
N LYS A 255 -16.71 -17.97 15.02
CA LYS A 255 -17.85 -18.86 14.79
C LYS A 255 -18.95 -18.56 15.81
N GLN A 256 -20.03 -17.89 15.39
CA GLN A 256 -21.29 -17.97 16.14
C GLN A 256 -21.82 -19.41 16.12
N LYS A 257 -21.76 -20.08 17.26
CA LYS A 257 -22.47 -21.34 17.51
C LYS A 257 -23.97 -21.04 17.61
N ASN A 258 -24.72 -21.41 16.59
CA ASN A 258 -26.17 -21.47 16.66
C ASN A 258 -26.57 -22.81 17.29
N ASP A 259 -26.85 -22.82 18.59
CA ASP A 259 -27.50 -23.95 19.28
C ASP A 259 -29.01 -23.93 18.96
N GLY A 260 -29.37 -24.53 17.86
CA GLY A 260 -30.77 -24.79 17.50
C GLY A 260 -31.30 -26.00 18.29
N LYS A 261 -32.00 -25.76 19.41
CA LYS A 261 -32.83 -26.76 20.06
C LYS A 261 -34.07 -27.05 19.22
N ILE A 262 -34.07 -28.17 18.53
CA ILE A 262 -35.29 -28.77 17.96
C ILE A 262 -36.09 -29.39 19.11
N ARG A 263 -37.27 -28.81 19.39
CA ARG A 263 -38.32 -29.47 20.17
C ARG A 263 -39.26 -30.20 19.24
N THR A 264 -39.26 -31.49 19.31
CA THR A 264 -40.31 -32.39 18.74
C THR A 264 -41.61 -32.31 19.54
N ARG A 265 -42.68 -32.12 18.85
CA ARG A 265 -44.02 -32.64 19.15
C ARG A 265 -44.61 -33.16 17.88
#